data_12e4404e7ae55acf52980c2af8a39346
#
_entry.id   12e4404e7ae55acf52980c2af8a39346
#
_cell.length_a   1.000
_cell.length_b   1.000
_cell.length_c   1.000
_cell.angle_alpha   90.00
_cell.angle_beta   90.00
_cell.angle_gamma   90.00
#
_symmetry.space_group_name_H-M   'P 1'
#
loop_
_entity.id
_entity.type
_entity.pdbx_description
1 polymer ?
#
loop_
_entity_poly.entity_id
_entity_poly.type
_entity_poly.pdbx_seq_one_letter_code
_entity_poly.pdbx_strand_id
1 'polypeptide(L)'
;MLSEIDHQILHVLGRRLLGRDKGAPRIAVVGNCQSFGIAYGMKLLIPQAHIDRFTIVRKGVTTLDRLAKTLGRYDHVFSLEFQPGFVRGGGWEELKALLPDVAPIPSIVFSGFHPDTIYILDPTRGGYPVEGPTGPYHSAIALYAFLRGMSVEQTIALFGEPLFEALGYFDVWQDSAREFLDLAAASDLDLSAELVRWSRSGPFMYSMNHPKAHVLFDVAKALLTRAGLNTAPVEFSDFAVDDIVRGVVFPVYPEIAERYGHRGSYLFKRSNYRLSRNIGQFDDLAAYIAGSFAVYAKHQRAQLMVPRMIDWDANPEVGRLFAFHAADALTRRYAAAQV
;
A
#
# COMPACT_ATOMS: atom_id res chain seq x y z
N MET A 1 -19.25 -14.56 -10.45
CA MET A 1 -19.50 -13.14 -10.17
C MET A 1 -18.50 -12.35 -11.01
N LEU A 2 -18.92 -11.26 -11.67
CA LEU A 2 -18.02 -10.41 -12.43
C LEU A 2 -17.12 -9.64 -11.46
N SER A 3 -15.83 -9.53 -11.79
CA SER A 3 -14.88 -8.69 -11.04
C SER A 3 -14.99 -7.23 -11.46
N GLU A 4 -14.27 -6.36 -10.78
CA GLU A 4 -14.24 -4.93 -11.12
C GLU A 4 -13.75 -4.71 -12.55
N ILE A 5 -12.70 -5.40 -12.96
CA ILE A 5 -12.18 -5.31 -14.35
C ILE A 5 -13.22 -5.76 -15.40
N ASP A 6 -14.03 -6.77 -15.11
CA ASP A 6 -15.08 -7.23 -16.03
C ASP A 6 -16.13 -6.14 -16.24
N HIS A 7 -16.56 -5.47 -15.16
CA HIS A 7 -17.49 -4.34 -15.23
C HIS A 7 -16.91 -3.15 -16.00
N GLN A 8 -15.64 -2.83 -15.76
CA GLN A 8 -14.95 -1.73 -16.44
C GLN A 8 -14.85 -1.96 -17.94
N ILE A 9 -14.50 -3.18 -18.38
CA ILE A 9 -14.46 -3.54 -19.79
C ILE A 9 -15.86 -3.41 -20.43
N LEU A 10 -16.91 -3.87 -19.76
CA LEU A 10 -18.27 -3.76 -20.26
C LEU A 10 -18.71 -2.29 -20.38
N HIS A 11 -18.38 -1.46 -19.41
CA HIS A 11 -18.67 -0.02 -19.43
C HIS A 11 -17.99 0.68 -20.60
N VAL A 12 -16.71 0.42 -20.83
CA VAL A 12 -15.95 1.00 -21.96
C VAL A 12 -16.56 0.59 -23.29
N LEU A 13 -16.93 -0.67 -23.46
CA LEU A 13 -17.57 -1.16 -24.68
C LEU A 13 -18.93 -0.49 -24.91
N GLY A 14 -19.75 -0.33 -23.87
CA GLY A 14 -21.04 0.34 -23.93
C GLY A 14 -20.92 1.81 -24.32
N ARG A 15 -19.97 2.55 -23.73
CA ARG A 15 -19.73 3.96 -24.03
C ARG A 15 -19.31 4.18 -25.47
N ARG A 16 -18.48 3.29 -26.03
CA ARG A 16 -18.06 3.34 -27.45
C ARG A 16 -19.20 3.12 -28.43
N LEU A 17 -20.09 2.18 -28.11
CA LEU A 17 -21.30 1.94 -28.93
C LEU A 17 -22.17 3.21 -29.00
N LEU A 18 -22.14 4.05 -27.98
CA LEU A 18 -22.87 5.32 -27.93
C LEU A 18 -22.10 6.50 -28.60
N GLY A 19 -20.91 6.26 -29.17
CA GLY A 19 -20.14 7.27 -29.90
C GLY A 19 -19.61 8.43 -29.04
N ARG A 20 -19.45 8.25 -27.74
CA ARG A 20 -19.08 9.31 -26.78
C ARG A 20 -17.59 9.64 -26.71
N ASP A 21 -16.72 8.92 -27.45
CA ASP A 21 -15.25 9.07 -27.37
C ASP A 21 -14.62 9.72 -28.60
N LYS A 22 -15.34 10.59 -29.31
CA LYS A 22 -14.80 11.22 -30.54
C LYS A 22 -13.90 12.40 -30.21
N GLY A 23 -12.66 12.36 -30.74
CA GLY A 23 -11.75 13.50 -30.80
C GLY A 23 -10.91 13.83 -29.57
N ALA A 24 -11.04 13.11 -28.47
CA ALA A 24 -10.20 13.30 -27.27
C ALA A 24 -9.17 12.17 -27.12
N PRO A 25 -7.96 12.44 -26.58
CA PRO A 25 -6.98 11.40 -26.27
C PRO A 25 -7.56 10.36 -25.32
N ARG A 26 -7.32 9.08 -25.59
CA ARG A 26 -7.79 7.95 -24.80
C ARG A 26 -6.63 7.33 -24.08
N ILE A 27 -6.71 7.33 -22.76
CA ILE A 27 -5.66 6.81 -21.87
C ILE A 27 -6.25 5.68 -21.03
N ALA A 28 -5.58 4.54 -20.98
CA ALA A 28 -5.89 3.44 -20.08
C ALA A 28 -4.88 3.38 -18.95
N VAL A 29 -5.37 3.22 -17.70
CA VAL A 29 -4.55 3.00 -16.52
C VAL A 29 -4.95 1.64 -15.92
N VAL A 30 -4.02 0.70 -15.91
CA VAL A 30 -4.23 -0.68 -15.45
C VAL A 30 -3.45 -0.89 -14.16
N GLY A 31 -4.07 -1.50 -13.14
CA GLY A 31 -3.34 -1.80 -11.92
C GLY A 31 -4.20 -2.08 -10.69
N ASN A 32 -3.56 -2.00 -9.54
CA ASN A 32 -4.17 -2.22 -8.23
C ASN A 32 -4.85 -0.94 -7.67
N CYS A 33 -4.95 -0.81 -6.34
CA CYS A 33 -5.52 0.37 -5.68
C CYS A 33 -4.82 1.70 -6.04
N GLN A 34 -3.52 1.69 -6.34
CA GLN A 34 -2.77 2.90 -6.73
C GLN A 34 -3.24 3.47 -8.07
N SER A 35 -3.72 2.62 -8.98
CA SER A 35 -4.20 3.05 -10.30
C SER A 35 -5.34 4.07 -10.25
N PHE A 36 -6.11 4.09 -9.13
CA PHE A 36 -7.17 5.08 -8.95
C PHE A 36 -6.61 6.51 -8.84
N GLY A 37 -5.66 6.72 -7.93
CA GLY A 37 -5.06 8.04 -7.74
C GLY A 37 -4.26 8.50 -8.96
N ILE A 38 -3.59 7.57 -9.67
CA ILE A 38 -2.88 7.86 -10.92
C ILE A 38 -3.85 8.29 -12.01
N ALA A 39 -4.93 7.54 -12.25
CA ALA A 39 -5.93 7.89 -13.26
C ALA A 39 -6.63 9.22 -12.93
N TYR A 40 -6.90 9.47 -11.64
CA TYR A 40 -7.45 10.73 -11.18
C TYR A 40 -6.49 11.90 -11.39
N GLY A 41 -5.20 11.72 -11.05
CA GLY A 41 -4.14 12.70 -11.33
C GLY A 41 -4.02 13.01 -12.81
N MET A 42 -4.01 11.98 -13.66
CA MET A 42 -3.99 12.18 -15.12
C MET A 42 -5.21 12.97 -15.62
N LYS A 43 -6.39 12.72 -15.02
CA LYS A 43 -7.62 13.47 -15.40
C LYS A 43 -7.55 14.95 -15.03
N LEU A 44 -6.91 15.30 -13.93
CA LEU A 44 -6.65 16.70 -13.57
C LEU A 44 -5.64 17.34 -14.51
N LEU A 45 -4.57 16.59 -14.86
CA LEU A 45 -3.49 17.07 -15.71
C LEU A 45 -3.87 17.19 -17.19
N ILE A 46 -4.78 16.34 -17.67
CA ILE A 46 -5.30 16.37 -19.06
C ILE A 46 -6.85 16.30 -19.01
N PRO A 47 -7.54 17.41 -18.66
CA PRO A 47 -8.99 17.40 -18.46
C PRO A 47 -9.80 16.97 -19.69
N GLN A 48 -9.28 17.19 -20.89
CA GLN A 48 -9.92 16.81 -22.17
C GLN A 48 -9.79 15.32 -22.49
N ALA A 49 -8.83 14.59 -21.88
CA ALA A 49 -8.61 13.18 -22.19
C ALA A 49 -9.74 12.30 -21.63
N HIS A 50 -10.02 11.20 -22.33
CA HIS A 50 -10.82 10.10 -21.82
C HIS A 50 -9.89 9.12 -21.10
N ILE A 51 -10.00 9.05 -19.78
CA ILE A 51 -9.17 8.19 -18.95
C ILE A 51 -10.02 7.08 -18.38
N ASP A 52 -9.65 5.85 -18.70
CA ASP A 52 -10.29 4.65 -18.19
C ASP A 52 -9.33 3.87 -17.30
N ARG A 53 -9.84 3.44 -16.15
CA ARG A 53 -9.12 2.63 -15.19
C ARG A 53 -9.55 1.17 -15.29
N PHE A 54 -8.60 0.26 -15.25
CA PHE A 54 -8.80 -1.19 -15.19
C PHE A 54 -8.13 -1.74 -13.94
N THR A 55 -8.94 -2.17 -12.97
CA THR A 55 -8.45 -2.57 -11.66
C THR A 55 -8.21 -4.06 -11.59
N ILE A 56 -6.94 -4.45 -11.38
CA ILE A 56 -6.47 -5.83 -11.22
C ILE A 56 -6.20 -6.07 -9.72
N VAL A 57 -7.25 -6.32 -8.94
CA VAL A 57 -7.13 -6.62 -7.49
C VAL A 57 -7.71 -8.01 -7.17
N ARG A 58 -8.70 -8.46 -7.94
CA ARG A 58 -9.36 -9.75 -7.74
C ARG A 58 -9.47 -10.50 -9.06
N LYS A 59 -9.32 -11.82 -8.97
CA LYS A 59 -9.54 -12.70 -10.12
C LYS A 59 -10.93 -12.49 -10.69
N GLY A 60 -11.00 -12.27 -12.00
CA GLY A 60 -12.24 -12.12 -12.76
C GLY A 60 -12.40 -13.16 -13.84
N VAL A 61 -13.40 -12.99 -14.69
CA VAL A 61 -13.63 -13.83 -15.88
C VAL A 61 -12.91 -13.32 -17.12
N THR A 62 -12.41 -12.09 -17.07
CA THR A 62 -11.65 -11.48 -18.18
C THR A 62 -10.37 -12.27 -18.44
N THR A 63 -10.13 -12.56 -19.71
CA THR A 63 -8.87 -13.13 -20.20
C THR A 63 -7.89 -12.04 -20.60
N LEU A 64 -6.60 -12.39 -20.61
CA LEU A 64 -5.55 -11.45 -21.02
C LEU A 64 -5.74 -10.98 -22.47
N ASP A 65 -6.13 -11.87 -23.39
CA ASP A 65 -6.42 -11.50 -24.79
C ASP A 65 -7.55 -10.48 -24.89
N ARG A 66 -8.62 -10.67 -24.11
CA ARG A 66 -9.72 -9.70 -24.07
C ARG A 66 -9.29 -8.36 -23.52
N LEU A 67 -8.48 -8.38 -22.46
CA LEU A 67 -7.89 -7.17 -21.87
C LEU A 67 -7.01 -6.49 -22.90
N ALA A 68 -6.04 -7.18 -23.49
CA ALA A 68 -5.14 -6.64 -24.51
C ALA A 68 -5.90 -6.07 -25.71
N LYS A 69 -6.89 -6.80 -26.25
CA LYS A 69 -7.76 -6.30 -27.33
C LYS A 69 -8.54 -5.03 -26.94
N THR A 70 -8.91 -4.89 -25.67
CA THR A 70 -9.58 -3.68 -25.17
C THR A 70 -8.60 -2.54 -25.06
N LEU A 71 -7.44 -2.78 -24.45
CA LEU A 71 -6.36 -1.80 -24.24
C LEU A 71 -5.76 -1.32 -25.56
N GLY A 72 -5.57 -2.18 -26.57
CA GLY A 72 -5.05 -1.82 -27.89
C GLY A 72 -5.91 -0.81 -28.68
N ARG A 73 -7.01 -0.33 -28.07
CA ARG A 73 -7.85 0.73 -28.64
C ARG A 73 -7.59 2.10 -28.02
N TYR A 74 -6.68 2.19 -27.04
CA TYR A 74 -6.27 3.43 -26.40
C TYR A 74 -5.04 3.98 -27.11
N ASP A 75 -4.91 5.28 -27.05
CA ASP A 75 -3.77 5.98 -27.63
C ASP A 75 -2.54 5.85 -26.72
N HIS A 76 -2.77 5.73 -25.40
CA HIS A 76 -1.74 5.45 -24.40
C HIS A 76 -2.26 4.43 -23.39
N VAL A 77 -1.41 3.47 -23.04
CA VAL A 77 -1.69 2.45 -22.02
C VAL A 77 -0.59 2.46 -20.99
N PHE A 78 -0.97 2.73 -19.74
CA PHE A 78 -0.08 2.66 -18.57
C PHE A 78 -0.52 1.49 -17.68
N SER A 79 0.40 0.64 -17.27
CA SER A 79 0.07 -0.53 -16.46
C SER A 79 1.08 -0.74 -15.33
N LEU A 80 0.57 -0.95 -14.11
CA LEU A 80 1.35 -1.61 -13.07
C LEU A 80 1.65 -3.05 -13.50
N GLU A 81 2.82 -3.53 -13.16
CA GLU A 81 3.16 -4.94 -13.33
C GLU A 81 2.28 -5.81 -12.44
N PHE A 82 1.85 -6.94 -12.95
CA PHE A 82 1.03 -7.90 -12.22
C PHE A 82 1.45 -9.34 -12.51
N GLN A 83 1.40 -10.15 -11.48
CA GLN A 83 1.79 -11.55 -11.55
C GLN A 83 0.75 -12.39 -12.29
N PRO A 84 1.15 -13.53 -12.89
CA PRO A 84 0.23 -14.50 -13.43
C PRO A 84 -0.80 -14.94 -12.39
N GLY A 85 -2.05 -15.14 -12.82
CA GLY A 85 -3.15 -15.58 -11.97
C GLY A 85 -4.10 -14.47 -11.50
N PHE A 86 -3.75 -13.19 -11.63
CA PHE A 86 -4.70 -12.09 -11.45
C PHE A 86 -5.64 -11.94 -12.64
N VAL A 87 -5.10 -12.11 -13.85
CA VAL A 87 -5.87 -12.18 -15.09
C VAL A 87 -5.71 -13.57 -15.69
N ARG A 88 -6.79 -14.15 -16.21
CA ARG A 88 -6.73 -15.48 -16.84
C ARG A 88 -5.91 -15.41 -18.13
N GLY A 89 -4.91 -16.29 -18.24
CA GLY A 89 -4.09 -16.41 -19.47
C GLY A 89 -2.75 -15.71 -19.41
N GLY A 90 -2.38 -15.07 -18.27
CA GLY A 90 -1.03 -14.53 -18.11
C GLY A 90 -0.90 -13.41 -17.09
N GLY A 91 0.25 -12.76 -17.08
CA GLY A 91 0.63 -11.63 -16.26
C GLY A 91 1.17 -10.48 -17.09
N TRP A 92 2.09 -9.72 -16.49
CA TRP A 92 2.70 -8.55 -17.12
C TRP A 92 3.49 -8.88 -18.40
N GLU A 93 4.31 -9.94 -18.38
CA GLU A 93 5.16 -10.27 -19.53
C GLU A 93 4.35 -10.65 -20.76
N GLU A 94 3.27 -11.42 -20.57
CA GLU A 94 2.39 -11.77 -21.66
C GLU A 94 1.56 -10.56 -22.14
N LEU A 95 1.19 -9.63 -21.23
CA LEU A 95 0.54 -8.38 -21.64
C LEU A 95 1.47 -7.55 -22.50
N LYS A 96 2.73 -7.42 -22.10
CA LYS A 96 3.77 -6.67 -22.83
C LYS A 96 4.05 -7.29 -24.21
N ALA A 97 4.03 -8.62 -24.30
CA ALA A 97 4.17 -9.32 -25.59
C ALA A 97 2.98 -9.04 -26.54
N LEU A 98 1.76 -8.90 -26.01
CA LEU A 98 0.55 -8.57 -26.78
C LEU A 98 0.42 -7.07 -27.10
N LEU A 99 1.00 -6.22 -26.28
CA LEU A 99 0.96 -4.75 -26.38
C LEU A 99 2.37 -4.19 -26.11
N PRO A 100 3.28 -4.21 -27.09
CA PRO A 100 4.67 -3.75 -26.92
C PRO A 100 4.80 -2.32 -26.42
N ASP A 101 3.86 -1.44 -26.77
CA ASP A 101 3.85 -0.02 -26.41
C ASP A 101 3.21 0.25 -25.03
N VAL A 102 2.87 -0.80 -24.26
CA VAL A 102 2.38 -0.60 -22.89
C VAL A 102 3.48 -0.01 -22.01
N ALA A 103 3.18 1.14 -21.40
CA ALA A 103 4.12 1.84 -20.56
C ALA A 103 4.02 1.36 -19.10
N PRO A 104 5.13 0.94 -18.46
CA PRO A 104 5.09 0.52 -17.07
C PRO A 104 4.81 1.69 -16.12
N ILE A 105 4.05 1.41 -15.07
CA ILE A 105 3.86 2.28 -13.90
C ILE A 105 4.70 1.69 -12.76
N PRO A 106 5.54 2.47 -12.07
CA PRO A 106 6.27 1.96 -10.91
C PRO A 106 5.31 1.61 -9.77
N SER A 107 5.51 0.46 -9.14
CA SER A 107 4.87 0.16 -7.87
C SER A 107 5.45 1.05 -6.77
N ILE A 108 4.60 1.78 -6.05
CA ILE A 108 5.06 2.63 -4.95
C ILE A 108 4.98 1.82 -3.67
N VAL A 109 6.14 1.36 -3.22
CA VAL A 109 6.35 0.69 -1.94
C VAL A 109 7.41 1.46 -1.18
N PHE A 110 7.13 1.78 0.09
CA PHE A 110 8.06 2.50 0.94
C PHE A 110 7.86 2.12 2.41
N SER A 111 8.75 1.31 2.94
CA SER A 111 8.67 0.79 4.30
C SER A 111 9.36 1.67 5.35
N GLY A 112 10.10 2.72 4.94
CA GLY A 112 10.86 3.57 5.84
C GLY A 112 10.04 4.25 6.94
N PHE A 113 8.75 4.53 6.67
CA PHE A 113 7.82 5.03 7.70
C PHE A 113 7.10 3.93 8.48
N HIS A 114 7.07 2.70 7.95
CA HIS A 114 6.26 1.61 8.47
C HIS A 114 7.06 0.29 8.53
N PRO A 115 8.25 0.28 9.17
CA PRO A 115 9.13 -0.91 9.18
C PRO A 115 8.50 -2.11 9.88
N ASP A 116 7.56 -1.87 10.78
CA ASP A 116 6.81 -2.90 11.53
C ASP A 116 5.69 -3.56 10.73
N THR A 117 5.33 -2.99 9.57
CA THR A 117 4.17 -3.47 8.82
C THR A 117 4.50 -4.72 8.01
N ILE A 118 3.63 -5.73 8.12
CA ILE A 118 3.70 -6.99 7.38
C ILE A 118 2.34 -7.40 6.83
N TYR A 119 2.34 -8.30 5.84
CA TYR A 119 1.17 -9.07 5.40
C TYR A 119 1.20 -10.48 5.99
N ILE A 120 0.03 -10.99 6.34
CA ILE A 120 -0.19 -12.40 6.65
C ILE A 120 -1.05 -12.96 5.52
N LEU A 121 -0.45 -13.80 4.65
CA LEU A 121 -1.16 -14.42 3.55
C LEU A 121 -1.64 -15.81 3.98
N ASP A 122 -2.95 -16.06 3.87
CA ASP A 122 -3.55 -17.34 4.23
C ASP A 122 -3.50 -18.31 3.03
N PRO A 123 -2.62 -19.33 3.05
CA PRO A 123 -2.51 -20.28 1.95
C PRO A 123 -3.79 -21.13 1.77
N THR A 124 -4.56 -21.32 2.85
CA THR A 124 -5.82 -22.11 2.79
C THR A 124 -6.94 -21.34 2.08
N ARG A 125 -6.79 -20.02 1.95
CA ARG A 125 -7.71 -19.13 1.23
C ARG A 125 -7.14 -18.64 -0.10
N GLY A 126 -6.21 -19.40 -0.70
CA GLY A 126 -5.61 -19.05 -1.98
C GLY A 126 -4.67 -17.85 -1.93
N GLY A 127 -4.03 -17.62 -0.79
CA GLY A 127 -3.08 -16.51 -0.59
C GLY A 127 -3.74 -15.16 -0.36
N TYR A 128 -5.05 -15.10 -0.07
CA TYR A 128 -5.67 -13.84 0.35
C TYR A 128 -5.15 -13.42 1.73
N PRO A 129 -4.95 -12.12 1.96
CA PRO A 129 -4.46 -11.65 3.24
C PRO A 129 -5.47 -11.91 4.37
N VAL A 130 -4.96 -12.18 5.56
CA VAL A 130 -5.72 -12.16 6.80
C VAL A 130 -6.11 -10.71 7.08
N GLU A 131 -7.38 -10.48 7.39
CA GLU A 131 -7.89 -9.13 7.67
C GLU A 131 -7.87 -8.86 9.18
N GLY A 132 -7.07 -7.89 9.58
CA GLY A 132 -6.95 -7.37 10.95
C GLY A 132 -7.72 -6.05 11.15
N PRO A 133 -7.50 -5.34 12.27
CA PRO A 133 -8.10 -4.03 12.53
C PRO A 133 -7.76 -3.00 11.43
N THR A 134 -6.56 -3.06 10.88
CA THR A 134 -6.10 -2.22 9.76
C THR A 134 -6.10 -2.98 8.43
N GLY A 135 -7.14 -3.80 8.19
CA GLY A 135 -7.23 -4.59 6.97
C GLY A 135 -6.08 -5.59 6.85
N PRO A 136 -5.40 -5.67 5.68
CA PRO A 136 -4.34 -6.64 5.44
C PRO A 136 -3.01 -6.30 6.15
N TYR A 137 -2.90 -5.14 6.78
CA TYR A 137 -1.67 -4.66 7.41
C TYR A 137 -1.62 -5.06 8.88
N HIS A 138 -0.56 -5.75 9.26
CA HIS A 138 -0.33 -6.22 10.62
C HIS A 138 0.99 -5.67 11.17
N SER A 139 1.10 -5.54 12.50
CA SER A 139 2.35 -5.27 13.19
C SER A 139 3.13 -6.57 13.36
N ALA A 140 4.40 -6.57 12.95
CA ALA A 140 5.31 -7.70 13.16
C ALA A 140 5.57 -7.92 14.66
N ILE A 141 5.73 -6.82 15.43
CA ILE A 141 5.89 -6.88 16.90
C ILE A 141 4.67 -7.55 17.52
N ALA A 142 3.45 -7.09 17.20
CA ALA A 142 2.24 -7.65 17.77
C ALA A 142 2.04 -9.13 17.38
N LEU A 143 2.35 -9.51 16.14
CA LEU A 143 2.26 -10.90 15.70
C LEU A 143 3.27 -11.79 16.43
N TYR A 144 4.52 -11.36 16.52
CA TYR A 144 5.56 -12.14 17.21
C TYR A 144 5.28 -12.28 18.70
N ALA A 145 4.84 -11.21 19.37
CA ALA A 145 4.43 -11.24 20.77
C ALA A 145 3.28 -12.24 21.01
N PHE A 146 2.26 -12.25 20.13
CA PHE A 146 1.18 -13.24 20.18
C PHE A 146 1.70 -14.68 20.05
N LEU A 147 2.58 -14.93 19.08
CA LEU A 147 3.18 -16.25 18.85
C LEU A 147 4.05 -16.73 20.02
N ARG A 148 4.56 -15.81 20.84
CA ARG A 148 5.30 -16.07 22.09
C ARG A 148 4.40 -16.15 23.31
N GLY A 149 3.09 -16.02 23.18
CA GLY A 149 2.14 -16.10 24.28
C GLY A 149 2.16 -14.90 25.22
N MET A 150 2.64 -13.73 24.76
CA MET A 150 2.64 -12.50 25.54
C MET A 150 1.23 -11.93 25.69
N SER A 151 0.96 -11.25 26.82
CA SER A 151 -0.29 -10.52 27.00
C SER A 151 -0.33 -9.23 26.17
N VAL A 152 -1.53 -8.63 26.05
CA VAL A 152 -1.70 -7.32 25.40
C VAL A 152 -0.83 -6.26 26.09
N GLU A 153 -0.83 -6.24 27.43
CA GLU A 153 -0.07 -5.27 28.24
C GLU A 153 1.45 -5.45 28.03
N GLN A 154 1.94 -6.69 28.02
CA GLN A 154 3.33 -6.99 27.70
C GLN A 154 3.70 -6.53 26.29
N THR A 155 2.80 -6.73 25.33
CA THR A 155 3.01 -6.32 23.93
C THR A 155 3.03 -4.80 23.77
N ILE A 156 2.13 -4.06 24.44
CA ILE A 156 2.16 -2.59 24.44
C ILE A 156 3.51 -2.07 24.94
N ALA A 157 4.06 -2.72 25.96
CA ALA A 157 5.33 -2.34 26.54
C ALA A 157 6.55 -2.51 25.61
N LEU A 158 6.40 -3.29 24.54
CA LEU A 158 7.44 -3.47 23.51
C LEU A 158 7.53 -2.27 22.54
N PHE A 159 6.47 -1.47 22.41
CA PHE A 159 6.47 -0.35 21.48
C PHE A 159 7.25 0.83 22.07
N GLY A 160 8.44 1.06 21.52
CA GLY A 160 9.33 2.13 21.94
C GLY A 160 10.73 1.98 21.35
N GLU A 161 11.49 3.06 21.50
CA GLU A 161 12.83 3.22 20.91
C GLU A 161 13.77 2.03 21.19
N PRO A 162 13.86 1.45 22.43
CA PRO A 162 14.83 0.39 22.70
C PRO A 162 14.62 -0.87 21.83
N LEU A 163 13.37 -1.29 21.62
CA LEU A 163 13.11 -2.44 20.76
C LEU A 163 13.23 -2.07 19.28
N PHE A 164 12.80 -0.87 18.87
CA PHE A 164 12.89 -0.43 17.47
C PHE A 164 14.34 -0.33 17.01
N GLU A 165 15.24 0.19 17.85
CA GLU A 165 16.68 0.21 17.62
C GLU A 165 17.21 -1.22 17.44
N ALA A 166 16.90 -2.10 18.37
CA ALA A 166 17.38 -3.49 18.35
C ALA A 166 16.83 -4.29 17.16
N LEU A 167 15.67 -3.91 16.60
CA LEU A 167 15.11 -4.51 15.39
C LEU A 167 15.57 -3.83 14.10
N GLY A 168 16.41 -2.79 14.19
CA GLY A 168 16.93 -2.04 13.03
C GLY A 168 15.86 -1.19 12.33
N TYR A 169 14.76 -0.83 13.02
CA TYR A 169 13.66 -0.07 12.40
C TYR A 169 14.06 1.35 11.97
N PHE A 170 15.10 1.91 12.59
CA PHE A 170 15.61 3.23 12.24
C PHE A 170 16.52 3.26 11.01
N ASP A 171 16.97 2.08 10.53
CA ASP A 171 17.88 1.95 9.39
C ASP A 171 17.17 1.60 8.07
N VAL A 172 15.86 1.32 8.12
CA VAL A 172 15.05 0.85 6.97
C VAL A 172 14.89 1.92 5.88
N TRP A 173 15.07 3.20 6.21
CA TRP A 173 14.83 4.32 5.29
C TRP A 173 15.67 4.25 4.02
N GLN A 174 16.97 4.05 4.15
CA GLN A 174 17.90 4.08 3.02
C GLN A 174 17.62 2.96 2.01
N ASP A 175 17.32 1.78 2.53
CA ASP A 175 16.98 0.64 1.68
C ASP A 175 15.61 0.85 1.00
N SER A 176 14.62 1.38 1.72
CA SER A 176 13.32 1.73 1.16
C SER A 176 13.41 2.81 0.07
N ALA A 177 14.27 3.81 0.27
CA ALA A 177 14.49 4.86 -0.72
C ALA A 177 15.16 4.30 -1.98
N ARG A 178 16.17 3.44 -1.81
CA ARG A 178 16.86 2.77 -2.92
C ARG A 178 15.88 1.89 -3.71
N GLU A 179 15.16 1.00 -3.02
CA GLU A 179 14.18 0.12 -3.64
C GLU A 179 13.13 0.90 -4.44
N PHE A 180 12.61 1.98 -3.85
CA PHE A 180 11.63 2.85 -4.53
C PHE A 180 12.21 3.48 -5.81
N LEU A 181 13.43 4.02 -5.75
CA LEU A 181 14.08 4.65 -6.91
C LEU A 181 14.44 3.63 -7.98
N ASP A 182 14.86 2.42 -7.59
CA ASP A 182 15.13 1.32 -8.53
C ASP A 182 13.85 0.89 -9.26
N LEU A 183 12.71 0.79 -8.55
CA LEU A 183 11.41 0.50 -9.16
C LEU A 183 10.94 1.63 -10.11
N ALA A 184 11.21 2.88 -9.76
CA ALA A 184 10.93 4.01 -10.64
C ALA A 184 11.80 3.97 -11.90
N ALA A 185 13.11 3.73 -11.75
CA ALA A 185 14.05 3.63 -12.86
C ALA A 185 13.72 2.45 -13.79
N ALA A 186 13.29 1.31 -13.25
CA ALA A 186 12.80 0.17 -14.05
C ALA A 186 11.57 0.53 -14.91
N SER A 187 10.87 1.60 -14.55
CA SER A 187 9.75 2.18 -15.30
C SER A 187 10.16 3.41 -16.12
N ASP A 188 11.44 3.61 -16.39
CA ASP A 188 12.01 4.78 -17.09
C ASP A 188 11.61 6.13 -16.46
N LEU A 189 11.51 6.20 -15.14
CA LEU A 189 11.22 7.42 -14.38
C LEU A 189 12.34 7.73 -13.39
N ASP A 190 12.76 8.99 -13.36
CA ASP A 190 13.56 9.55 -12.25
C ASP A 190 12.61 10.31 -11.32
N LEU A 191 12.41 9.76 -10.13
CA LEU A 191 11.58 10.34 -9.07
C LEU A 191 12.41 10.79 -7.85
N SER A 192 13.72 10.98 -8.01
CA SER A 192 14.64 11.36 -6.93
C SER A 192 14.31 12.72 -6.34
N ALA A 193 14.02 13.72 -7.17
CA ALA A 193 13.62 15.04 -6.73
C ALA A 193 12.26 15.03 -6.00
N GLU A 194 11.31 14.22 -6.51
CA GLU A 194 10.00 14.00 -5.91
C GLU A 194 10.14 13.36 -4.53
N LEU A 195 10.92 12.31 -4.39
CA LEU A 195 11.16 11.62 -3.12
C LEU A 195 11.69 12.59 -2.06
N VAL A 196 12.66 13.45 -2.42
CA VAL A 196 13.19 14.50 -1.53
C VAL A 196 12.10 15.49 -1.14
N ARG A 197 11.28 15.93 -2.08
CA ARG A 197 10.19 16.90 -1.82
C ARG A 197 9.13 16.28 -0.90
N TRP A 198 8.70 15.04 -1.17
CA TRP A 198 7.71 14.34 -0.35
C TRP A 198 8.22 14.14 1.08
N SER A 199 9.46 13.69 1.22
CA SER A 199 10.09 13.43 2.52
C SER A 199 10.16 14.68 3.41
N ARG A 200 10.41 15.85 2.80
CA ARG A 200 10.45 17.13 3.54
C ARG A 200 9.07 17.61 3.96
N SER A 201 8.02 17.24 3.23
CA SER A 201 6.64 17.66 3.52
C SER A 201 5.97 16.83 4.61
N GLY A 202 6.56 15.70 4.99
CA GLY A 202 6.04 14.78 6.02
C GLY A 202 5.90 13.35 5.52
N PRO A 203 5.35 12.46 6.35
CA PRO A 203 5.07 11.10 5.91
C PRO A 203 4.15 11.10 4.67
N PHE A 204 4.63 10.58 3.57
CA PHE A 204 3.92 10.58 2.29
C PHE A 204 3.19 9.25 1.99
N MET A 205 3.19 8.33 2.96
CA MET A 205 2.53 7.03 2.89
C MET A 205 1.47 6.90 4.00
N TYR A 206 0.37 6.21 3.71
CA TYR A 206 -0.63 5.77 4.70
C TYR A 206 -0.36 4.37 5.24
N SER A 207 0.40 3.58 4.52
CA SER A 207 0.99 2.30 4.90
C SER A 207 2.15 2.01 3.95
N MET A 208 2.85 0.91 4.13
CA MET A 208 4.03 0.56 3.33
C MET A 208 3.84 0.63 1.80
N ASN A 209 2.61 0.52 1.28
CA ASN A 209 2.30 0.58 -0.16
C ASN A 209 1.01 1.35 -0.49
N HIS A 210 0.53 2.17 0.43
CA HIS A 210 -0.56 3.12 0.18
C HIS A 210 0.00 4.56 0.24
N PRO A 211 0.50 5.10 -0.88
CA PRO A 211 0.95 6.47 -0.96
C PRO A 211 -0.23 7.44 -0.84
N LYS A 212 0.04 8.65 -0.34
CA LYS A 212 -0.92 9.75 -0.34
C LYS A 212 -1.21 10.20 -1.78
N ALA A 213 -2.37 10.79 -2.00
CA ALA A 213 -2.85 11.11 -3.35
C ALA A 213 -1.93 12.09 -4.11
N HIS A 214 -1.24 13.02 -3.42
CA HIS A 214 -0.27 13.92 -4.07
C HIS A 214 0.94 13.18 -4.66
N VAL A 215 1.36 12.08 -4.04
CA VAL A 215 2.43 11.21 -4.57
C VAL A 215 1.99 10.58 -5.90
N LEU A 216 0.76 10.04 -5.93
CA LEU A 216 0.19 9.45 -7.15
C LEU A 216 -0.05 10.49 -8.24
N PHE A 217 -0.36 11.74 -7.87
CA PHE A 217 -0.46 12.85 -8.81
C PHE A 217 0.88 13.17 -9.46
N ASP A 218 1.96 13.24 -8.67
CA ASP A 218 3.30 13.51 -9.18
C ASP A 218 3.79 12.36 -10.09
N VAL A 219 3.51 11.12 -9.72
CA VAL A 219 3.78 9.95 -10.58
C VAL A 219 2.98 10.03 -11.88
N ALA A 220 1.70 10.41 -11.82
CA ALA A 220 0.88 10.62 -13.02
C ALA A 220 1.48 11.68 -13.93
N LYS A 221 1.97 12.80 -13.37
CA LYS A 221 2.65 13.86 -14.12
C LYS A 221 3.93 13.36 -14.79
N ALA A 222 4.77 12.62 -14.07
CA ALA A 222 5.98 12.04 -14.62
C ALA A 222 5.70 11.05 -15.78
N LEU A 223 4.68 10.18 -15.62
CA LEU A 223 4.25 9.25 -16.66
C LEU A 223 3.77 9.97 -17.93
N LEU A 224 2.96 11.02 -17.77
CA LEU A 224 2.47 11.82 -18.90
C LEU A 224 3.59 12.58 -19.58
N THR A 225 4.53 13.15 -18.83
CA THR A 225 5.72 13.83 -19.36
C THR A 225 6.59 12.86 -20.16
N ARG A 226 6.85 11.66 -19.64
CA ARG A 226 7.58 10.61 -20.37
C ARG A 226 6.89 10.22 -21.68
N ALA A 227 5.56 10.19 -21.69
CA ALA A 227 4.78 9.90 -22.90
C ALA A 227 4.68 11.08 -23.88
N GLY A 228 5.35 12.21 -23.61
CA GLY A 228 5.33 13.41 -24.47
C GLY A 228 3.98 14.15 -24.45
N LEU A 229 3.15 13.93 -23.44
CA LEU A 229 1.83 14.55 -23.33
C LEU A 229 1.92 15.87 -22.56
N ASN A 230 1.37 16.94 -23.11
CA ASN A 230 1.29 18.24 -22.47
C ASN A 230 0.27 18.21 -21.32
N THR A 231 0.69 18.64 -20.13
CA THR A 231 -0.15 18.69 -18.93
C THR A 231 -0.58 20.13 -18.62
N ALA A 232 -1.79 20.27 -18.08
CA ALA A 232 -2.23 21.56 -17.53
C ALA A 232 -1.35 21.96 -16.32
N PRO A 233 -1.05 23.25 -16.13
CA PRO A 233 -0.29 23.78 -15.00
C PRO A 233 -1.20 23.88 -13.77
N VAL A 234 -1.56 22.72 -13.20
CA VAL A 234 -2.46 22.62 -12.01
C VAL A 234 -1.71 22.04 -10.84
N GLU A 235 -2.05 22.50 -9.64
CA GLU A 235 -1.60 21.92 -8.39
C GLU A 235 -2.69 20.96 -7.86
N PHE A 236 -2.25 19.83 -7.31
CA PHE A 236 -3.17 18.81 -6.79
C PHE A 236 -4.09 19.36 -5.70
N SER A 237 -3.54 20.15 -4.76
CA SER A 237 -4.26 20.71 -3.61
C SER A 237 -5.42 21.62 -4.00
N ASP A 238 -5.38 22.23 -5.18
CA ASP A 238 -6.40 23.18 -5.62
C ASP A 238 -7.69 22.48 -6.10
N PHE A 239 -7.59 21.21 -6.52
CA PHE A 239 -8.67 20.52 -7.23
C PHE A 239 -9.03 19.17 -6.64
N ALA A 240 -8.22 18.62 -5.76
CA ALA A 240 -8.38 17.24 -5.35
C ALA A 240 -8.44 17.06 -3.83
N VAL A 241 -9.28 16.14 -3.42
CA VAL A 241 -9.31 15.61 -2.06
C VAL A 241 -8.62 14.25 -2.07
N ASP A 242 -7.79 13.99 -1.06
CA ASP A 242 -7.17 12.69 -0.89
C ASP A 242 -8.19 11.63 -0.43
N ASP A 243 -8.89 10.99 -1.38
CA ASP A 243 -9.87 9.95 -1.09
C ASP A 243 -9.21 8.64 -0.60
N ILE A 244 -7.90 8.47 -0.81
CA ILE A 244 -7.15 7.28 -0.36
C ILE A 244 -7.14 7.21 1.17
N VAL A 245 -7.20 8.36 1.85
CA VAL A 245 -7.33 8.41 3.31
C VAL A 245 -8.57 7.69 3.85
N ARG A 246 -9.59 7.43 3.02
CA ARG A 246 -10.75 6.60 3.39
C ARG A 246 -10.39 5.12 3.57
N GLY A 247 -9.29 4.67 3.02
CA GLY A 247 -8.72 3.35 3.31
C GLY A 247 -8.20 3.26 4.75
N VAL A 248 -7.44 2.22 5.02
CA VAL A 248 -6.73 2.07 6.30
C VAL A 248 -5.56 3.05 6.36
N VAL A 249 -5.27 3.54 7.57
CA VAL A 249 -4.02 4.23 7.87
C VAL A 249 -3.30 3.45 8.96
N PHE A 250 -2.13 2.95 8.61
CA PHE A 250 -1.20 2.39 9.57
C PHE A 250 -0.30 3.54 10.03
N PRO A 251 -0.25 3.88 11.33
CA PRO A 251 0.43 5.10 11.76
C PRO A 251 1.95 4.99 11.61
N VAL A 252 2.59 6.12 11.39
CA VAL A 252 4.03 6.25 11.65
C VAL A 252 4.20 6.38 13.15
N TYR A 253 4.94 5.49 13.77
CA TYR A 253 5.15 5.50 15.22
C TYR A 253 5.93 6.74 15.63
N PRO A 254 5.67 7.33 16.82
CA PRO A 254 6.31 8.57 17.27
C PRO A 254 7.83 8.54 17.17
N GLU A 255 8.45 7.45 17.63
CA GLU A 255 9.90 7.28 17.66
C GLU A 255 10.52 7.21 16.25
N ILE A 256 9.78 6.62 15.30
CA ILE A 256 10.20 6.58 13.89
C ILE A 256 10.03 7.95 13.24
N ALA A 257 8.89 8.61 13.47
CA ALA A 257 8.61 9.92 12.91
C ALA A 257 9.61 10.98 13.37
N GLU A 258 10.00 10.95 14.65
CA GLU A 258 10.95 11.87 15.26
C GLU A 258 12.33 11.82 14.59
N ARG A 259 12.80 10.62 14.18
CA ARG A 259 14.06 10.43 13.43
C ARG A 259 14.08 11.22 12.11
N TYR A 260 12.92 11.49 11.54
CA TYR A 260 12.76 12.25 10.29
C TYR A 260 12.19 13.66 10.49
N GLY A 261 12.16 14.15 11.73
CA GLY A 261 11.66 15.50 12.05
C GLY A 261 10.14 15.67 11.91
N HIS A 262 9.39 14.57 12.00
CA HIS A 262 7.94 14.57 11.86
C HIS A 262 7.24 14.18 13.16
N ARG A 263 5.90 14.37 13.17
CA ARG A 263 5.04 13.88 14.25
C ARG A 263 4.47 12.53 13.90
N GLY A 264 4.63 11.57 14.80
CA GLY A 264 4.00 10.26 14.73
C GLY A 264 2.83 10.10 15.69
N SER A 265 2.19 8.95 15.63
CA SER A 265 1.13 8.58 16.58
C SER A 265 1.02 7.06 16.67
N TYR A 266 0.30 6.59 17.70
CA TYR A 266 -0.20 5.21 17.79
C TYR A 266 -1.70 5.14 17.55
N LEU A 267 -2.20 5.99 16.63
CA LEU A 267 -3.61 6.02 16.25
C LEU A 267 -3.80 5.30 14.91
N PHE A 268 -4.34 4.10 14.97
CA PHE A 268 -4.63 3.25 13.82
C PHE A 268 -6.02 3.59 13.28
N LYS A 269 -6.14 3.81 11.98
CA LYS A 269 -7.43 4.09 11.36
C LYS A 269 -7.91 2.91 10.53
N ARG A 270 -9.12 2.45 10.81
CA ARG A 270 -9.80 1.42 10.01
C ARG A 270 -10.34 2.01 8.71
N SER A 271 -10.50 1.17 7.70
CA SER A 271 -11.13 1.57 6.43
C SER A 271 -12.58 2.00 6.66
N ASN A 272 -12.97 3.13 6.06
CA ASN A 272 -14.33 3.64 6.09
C ASN A 272 -15.00 3.74 4.71
N TYR A 273 -14.46 3.07 3.68
CA TYR A 273 -15.06 3.05 2.34
C TYR A 273 -16.52 2.56 2.33
N ARG A 274 -16.88 1.67 3.25
CA ARG A 274 -18.24 1.11 3.35
C ARG A 274 -19.15 1.91 4.27
N LEU A 275 -18.62 2.91 4.96
CA LEU A 275 -19.32 3.65 6.01
C LEU A 275 -19.56 5.09 5.54
N SER A 276 -20.55 5.30 4.66
CA SER A 276 -20.79 6.58 4.00
C SER A 276 -21.07 7.77 4.94
N ARG A 277 -21.34 7.53 6.23
CA ARG A 277 -21.68 8.56 7.23
C ARG A 277 -20.73 8.64 8.42
N ASN A 278 -19.72 7.78 8.53
CA ASN A 278 -18.79 7.78 9.66
C ASN A 278 -17.48 8.46 9.26
N ILE A 279 -16.99 9.29 10.17
CA ILE A 279 -15.68 9.97 10.08
C ILE A 279 -14.55 8.95 10.01
N GLY A 280 -14.76 7.75 10.49
CA GLY A 280 -13.80 6.63 10.57
C GLY A 280 -13.86 5.99 11.95
N GLN A 281 -13.25 4.82 12.05
CA GLN A 281 -13.01 4.14 13.32
C GLN A 281 -11.52 4.18 13.59
N PHE A 282 -11.17 4.51 14.82
CA PHE A 282 -9.81 4.68 15.27
C PHE A 282 -9.56 3.75 16.46
N ASP A 283 -8.42 3.08 16.44
CA ASP A 283 -7.94 2.28 17.55
C ASP A 283 -6.65 2.94 18.07
N ASP A 284 -6.52 3.07 19.37
CA ASP A 284 -5.23 3.29 20.01
C ASP A 284 -4.40 1.99 19.97
N LEU A 285 -3.16 2.04 20.45
CA LEU A 285 -2.27 0.89 20.44
C LEU A 285 -2.85 -0.32 21.19
N ALA A 286 -3.51 -0.09 22.32
CA ALA A 286 -4.10 -1.17 23.14
C ALA A 286 -5.26 -1.85 22.40
N ALA A 287 -6.18 -1.07 21.86
CA ALA A 287 -7.31 -1.58 21.07
C ALA A 287 -6.84 -2.29 19.79
N TYR A 288 -5.81 -1.74 19.12
CA TYR A 288 -5.22 -2.35 17.93
C TYR A 288 -4.60 -3.71 18.23
N ILE A 289 -3.78 -3.82 19.29
CA ILE A 289 -3.14 -5.09 19.69
C ILE A 289 -4.19 -6.10 20.11
N ALA A 290 -5.15 -5.71 20.95
CA ALA A 290 -6.23 -6.61 21.40
C ALA A 290 -7.06 -7.11 20.19
N GLY A 291 -7.40 -6.24 19.26
CA GLY A 291 -8.11 -6.59 18.03
C GLY A 291 -7.30 -7.53 17.13
N SER A 292 -6.00 -7.30 17.01
CA SER A 292 -5.07 -8.16 16.26
C SER A 292 -4.97 -9.55 16.91
N PHE A 293 -4.83 -9.64 18.21
CA PHE A 293 -4.79 -10.91 18.95
C PHE A 293 -6.09 -11.71 18.79
N ALA A 294 -7.24 -11.03 18.83
CA ALA A 294 -8.54 -11.66 18.58
C ALA A 294 -8.67 -12.23 17.15
N VAL A 295 -7.97 -11.65 16.18
CA VAL A 295 -7.86 -12.18 14.81
C VAL A 295 -6.91 -13.38 14.80
N TYR A 296 -5.70 -13.25 15.35
CA TYR A 296 -4.69 -14.31 15.33
C TYR A 296 -5.15 -15.58 16.03
N ALA A 297 -5.90 -15.46 17.12
CA ALA A 297 -6.47 -16.58 17.85
C ALA A 297 -7.42 -17.47 17.03
N LYS A 298 -7.89 -16.98 15.87
CA LYS A 298 -8.76 -17.76 14.95
C LYS A 298 -7.97 -18.56 13.92
N HIS A 299 -6.65 -18.44 13.90
CA HIS A 299 -5.77 -19.05 12.92
C HIS A 299 -4.83 -20.06 13.61
N GLN A 300 -4.44 -21.09 12.85
CA GLN A 300 -3.40 -22.00 13.31
C GLN A 300 -2.03 -21.31 13.28
N ARG A 301 -1.14 -21.67 14.20
CA ARG A 301 0.23 -21.10 14.24
C ARG A 301 0.93 -21.14 12.88
N ALA A 302 0.81 -22.23 12.15
CA ALA A 302 1.43 -22.38 10.83
C ALA A 302 0.96 -21.34 9.80
N GLN A 303 -0.29 -20.87 9.90
CA GLN A 303 -0.83 -19.83 9.01
C GLN A 303 -0.30 -18.43 9.35
N LEU A 304 0.21 -18.24 10.57
CA LEU A 304 0.76 -16.99 11.08
C LEU A 304 2.30 -16.89 10.92
N MET A 305 2.95 -17.98 10.53
CA MET A 305 4.42 -18.03 10.33
C MET A 305 4.80 -17.45 8.97
N VAL A 306 4.73 -16.13 8.86
CA VAL A 306 5.22 -15.38 7.68
C VAL A 306 6.77 -15.33 7.68
N PRO A 307 7.45 -15.03 6.56
CA PRO A 307 8.90 -15.05 6.48
C PRO A 307 9.60 -14.34 7.63
N ARG A 308 9.21 -13.11 7.96
CA ARG A 308 9.79 -12.36 9.10
C ARG A 308 9.63 -13.08 10.43
N MET A 309 8.53 -13.79 10.67
CA MET A 309 8.33 -14.56 11.91
C MET A 309 9.23 -15.79 11.94
N ILE A 310 9.44 -16.43 10.79
CA ILE A 310 10.37 -17.55 10.65
C ILE A 310 11.79 -17.10 10.96
N ASP A 311 12.22 -15.98 10.37
CA ASP A 311 13.55 -15.41 10.59
C ASP A 311 13.76 -15.01 12.07
N TRP A 312 12.77 -14.37 12.69
CA TRP A 312 12.83 -13.98 14.10
C TRP A 312 12.79 -15.18 15.04
N ASP A 313 12.04 -16.23 14.71
CA ASP A 313 11.97 -17.46 15.53
C ASP A 313 13.26 -18.28 15.43
N ALA A 314 13.93 -18.24 14.28
CA ALA A 314 15.22 -18.87 14.07
C ALA A 314 16.40 -18.12 14.76
N ASN A 315 16.19 -16.86 15.15
CA ASN A 315 17.19 -16.04 15.82
C ASN A 315 16.92 -15.94 17.32
N PRO A 316 17.66 -16.68 18.20
CA PRO A 316 17.44 -16.66 19.65
C PRO A 316 17.61 -15.27 20.29
N GLU A 317 18.40 -14.37 19.65
CA GLU A 317 18.59 -13.00 20.14
C GLU A 317 17.28 -12.23 20.09
N VAL A 318 16.52 -12.34 19.01
CA VAL A 318 15.22 -11.66 18.88
C VAL A 318 14.28 -12.12 19.99
N GLY A 319 14.19 -13.42 20.27
CA GLY A 319 13.39 -13.94 21.36
C GLY A 319 13.82 -13.39 22.72
N ARG A 320 15.13 -13.26 22.97
CA ARG A 320 15.68 -12.65 24.19
C ARG A 320 15.36 -11.16 24.29
N LEU A 321 15.47 -10.41 23.20
CA LEU A 321 15.11 -9.00 23.15
C LEU A 321 13.65 -8.77 23.53
N PHE A 322 12.72 -9.53 22.94
CA PHE A 322 11.31 -9.43 23.29
C PHE A 322 11.04 -9.72 24.77
N ALA A 323 11.62 -10.80 25.30
CA ALA A 323 11.47 -11.15 26.71
C ALA A 323 12.06 -10.08 27.64
N PHE A 324 13.25 -9.56 27.33
CA PHE A 324 13.91 -8.51 28.09
C PHE A 324 13.10 -7.21 28.13
N HIS A 325 12.70 -6.69 26.97
CA HIS A 325 11.97 -5.43 26.90
C HIS A 325 10.57 -5.52 27.51
N ALA A 326 9.88 -6.66 27.37
CA ALA A 326 8.61 -6.88 28.06
C ALA A 326 8.74 -6.87 29.60
N ALA A 327 9.78 -7.48 30.14
CA ALA A 327 10.03 -7.50 31.59
C ALA A 327 10.46 -6.13 32.13
N ASP A 328 11.37 -5.44 31.45
CA ASP A 328 11.86 -4.11 31.83
C ASP A 328 10.74 -3.07 31.86
N ALA A 329 9.88 -3.06 30.83
CA ALA A 329 8.77 -2.13 30.76
C ALA A 329 7.69 -2.37 31.82
N LEU A 330 7.43 -3.62 32.21
CA LEU A 330 6.54 -3.93 33.34
C LEU A 330 7.14 -3.42 34.65
N THR A 331 8.44 -3.61 34.85
CA THR A 331 9.15 -3.12 36.04
C THR A 331 9.07 -1.60 36.19
N ARG A 332 9.30 -0.85 35.10
CA ARG A 332 9.18 0.62 35.08
C ARG A 332 7.76 1.10 35.39
N ARG A 333 6.72 0.42 34.86
CA ARG A 333 5.33 0.75 35.17
C ARG A 333 4.97 0.54 36.64
N TYR A 334 5.43 -0.57 37.25
CA TYR A 334 5.22 -0.81 38.67
C TYR A 334 5.92 0.25 39.53
N ALA A 335 7.14 0.64 39.17
CA ALA A 335 7.86 1.71 39.87
C ALA A 335 7.14 3.07 39.75
N ALA A 336 6.62 3.42 38.57
CA ALA A 336 5.89 4.67 38.35
C ALA A 336 4.49 4.70 39.01
N ALA A 337 3.88 3.54 39.28
CA ALA A 337 2.59 3.45 39.98
C ALA A 337 2.69 3.51 41.51
N GLN A 338 3.92 3.48 42.06
CA GLN A 338 4.19 3.57 43.49
C GLN A 338 4.62 4.98 43.94
N VAL A 339 4.74 5.93 43.03
CA VAL A 339 5.01 7.35 43.24
C VAL A 339 3.75 8.18 43.02
#